data_0bb20f1bba9971813af40059238bdb3d
#
_entry.id   0bb20f1bba9971813af40059238bdb3d
#
_cell.length_a   1.000
_cell.length_b   1.000
_cell.length_c   1.000
_cell.angle_alpha   90.00
_cell.angle_beta   90.00
_cell.angle_gamma   90.00
#
_symmetry.space_group_name_H-M   'P 1'
#
loop_
_entity.id
_entity.type
_entity.pdbx_description
1 polymer ?
#
loop_
_entity_poly.entity_id
_entity_poly.type
_entity_poly.pdbx_seq_one_letter_code
_entity_poly.pdbx_strand_id
1 'polypeptide(L)'
;SALPGIDKLKDVIKLFKKLKNLDIPVYLIAGSHDFSPSGKTMLDVIEEADLCINVVKGQVDEESKKLKLNFTIDPKTGAKITGMLGRRGMLEKSYYEELDRTNLENEEGFKIFMFHTALTELKPKSLENMESSPISLLPKNFDYYAGGHVHIVEKMDLVGYKNVVYPGPLFPN
;
A
#
# COMPACT_ATOMS: atom_id res chain seq x y z
N SER A 1 -6.32 14.74 -1.34
CA SER A 1 -7.13 15.29 -2.44
C SER A 1 -6.79 14.58 -3.75
N ALA A 2 -7.80 14.09 -4.44
CA ALA A 2 -7.63 13.40 -5.74
C ALA A 2 -6.91 14.28 -6.79
N LEU A 3 -7.01 15.59 -6.67
CA LEU A 3 -6.34 16.58 -7.51
C LEU A 3 -5.60 17.58 -6.62
N PRO A 4 -4.32 17.37 -6.34
CA PRO A 4 -3.51 18.33 -5.61
C PRO A 4 -3.35 19.63 -6.44
N GLY A 5 -3.16 20.76 -5.75
CA GLY A 5 -2.81 21.99 -6.43
C GLY A 5 -1.52 21.82 -7.26
N ILE A 6 -1.46 22.46 -8.42
CA ILE A 6 -0.33 22.35 -9.37
C ILE A 6 1.02 22.67 -8.71
N ASP A 7 1.05 23.63 -7.79
CA ASP A 7 2.27 23.99 -7.06
C ASP A 7 2.77 22.84 -6.19
N LYS A 8 1.86 22.14 -5.49
CA LYS A 8 2.19 21.00 -4.66
C LYS A 8 2.66 19.81 -5.50
N LEU A 9 1.99 19.56 -6.62
CA LEU A 9 2.42 18.53 -7.58
C LEU A 9 3.83 18.82 -8.12
N LYS A 10 4.12 20.07 -8.48
CA LYS A 10 5.45 20.50 -8.93
C LYS A 10 6.53 20.22 -7.87
N ASP A 11 6.24 20.49 -6.59
CA ASP A 11 7.19 20.25 -5.51
C ASP A 11 7.43 18.77 -5.26
N VAL A 12 6.38 17.93 -5.30
CA VAL A 12 6.50 16.47 -5.24
C VAL A 12 7.35 15.93 -6.38
N ILE A 13 7.11 16.37 -7.62
CA ILE A 13 7.90 15.96 -8.79
C ILE A 13 9.38 16.34 -8.62
N LYS A 14 9.68 17.54 -8.09
CA LYS A 14 11.08 17.94 -7.82
C LYS A 14 11.75 17.01 -6.80
N LEU A 15 11.04 16.66 -5.73
CA LEU A 15 11.57 15.75 -4.70
C LEU A 15 11.82 14.34 -5.27
N PHE A 16 10.87 13.80 -6.04
CA PHE A 16 11.04 12.48 -6.65
C PHE A 16 12.17 12.45 -7.68
N LYS A 17 12.33 13.54 -8.48
CA LYS A 17 13.49 13.69 -9.36
C LYS A 17 14.82 13.70 -8.58
N LYS A 18 14.84 14.36 -7.42
CA LYS A 18 16.03 14.35 -6.56
C LYS A 18 16.35 12.95 -6.04
N LEU A 19 15.33 12.19 -5.59
CA LEU A 19 15.52 10.79 -5.17
C LEU A 19 16.01 9.93 -6.34
N LYS A 20 15.39 10.06 -7.52
CA LYS A 20 15.82 9.35 -8.73
C LYS A 20 17.28 9.65 -9.10
N ASN A 21 17.71 10.90 -9.03
CA ASN A 21 19.10 11.31 -9.30
C ASN A 21 20.09 10.75 -8.26
N LEU A 22 19.63 10.46 -7.06
CA LEU A 22 20.39 9.77 -6.00
C LEU A 22 20.30 8.25 -6.09
N ASP A 23 19.65 7.75 -7.13
CA ASP A 23 19.38 6.34 -7.35
C ASP A 23 18.63 5.68 -6.16
N ILE A 24 17.67 6.40 -5.59
CA ILE A 24 16.78 5.93 -4.51
C ILE A 24 15.41 5.66 -5.13
N PRO A 25 14.99 4.39 -5.26
CA PRO A 25 13.68 4.04 -5.79
C PRO A 25 12.58 4.42 -4.80
N VAL A 26 11.42 4.82 -5.33
CA VAL A 26 10.24 5.17 -4.55
C VAL A 26 9.11 4.21 -4.90
N TYR A 27 8.64 3.45 -3.92
CA TYR A 27 7.53 2.50 -4.06
C TYR A 27 6.28 3.08 -3.44
N LEU A 28 5.16 3.04 -4.14
CA LEU A 28 3.91 3.67 -3.73
C LEU A 28 2.71 2.74 -3.93
N ILE A 29 1.67 3.02 -3.15
CA ILE A 29 0.29 2.57 -3.39
C ILE A 29 -0.65 3.77 -3.31
N ALA A 30 -1.78 3.71 -4.00
CA ALA A 30 -2.82 4.73 -3.89
C ALA A 30 -3.62 4.56 -2.60
N GLY A 31 -3.84 5.64 -1.88
CA GLY A 31 -4.74 5.71 -0.73
C GLY A 31 -6.18 6.04 -1.15
N SER A 32 -7.09 6.02 -0.18
CA SER A 32 -8.54 6.23 -0.41
C SER A 32 -8.90 7.61 -0.99
N HIS A 33 -8.03 8.60 -0.82
CA HIS A 33 -8.26 9.98 -1.30
C HIS A 33 -7.53 10.33 -2.59
N ASP A 34 -6.81 9.39 -3.21
CA ASP A 34 -5.99 9.66 -4.40
C ASP A 34 -6.72 9.47 -5.72
N PHE A 35 -7.89 8.82 -5.69
CA PHE A 35 -8.67 8.52 -6.88
C PHE A 35 -9.48 9.72 -7.36
N SER A 36 -9.35 10.05 -8.65
CA SER A 36 -10.23 10.97 -9.37
C SER A 36 -11.59 10.30 -9.67
N PRO A 37 -12.60 11.06 -10.06
CA PRO A 37 -13.88 10.48 -10.51
C PRO A 37 -13.76 9.50 -11.68
N SER A 38 -12.71 9.64 -12.52
CA SER A 38 -12.41 8.72 -13.63
C SER A 38 -11.70 7.43 -13.18
N GLY A 39 -11.44 7.24 -11.87
CA GLY A 39 -10.74 6.07 -11.34
C GLY A 39 -9.21 6.12 -11.52
N LYS A 40 -8.66 7.20 -12.09
CA LYS A 40 -7.22 7.42 -12.23
C LYS A 40 -6.67 8.19 -11.05
N THR A 41 -5.37 8.06 -10.80
CA THR A 41 -4.67 8.75 -9.73
C THR A 41 -3.56 9.65 -10.27
N MET A 42 -3.11 10.64 -9.48
CA MET A 42 -1.90 11.38 -9.83
C MET A 42 -0.64 10.51 -9.73
N LEU A 43 -0.72 9.38 -9.02
CA LEU A 43 0.38 8.40 -8.97
C LEU A 43 0.61 7.77 -10.33
N ASP A 44 -0.45 7.49 -11.11
CA ASP A 44 -0.32 6.97 -12.47
C ASP A 44 0.54 7.93 -13.35
N VAL A 45 0.32 9.25 -13.21
CA VAL A 45 1.08 10.27 -13.95
C VAL A 45 2.55 10.32 -13.50
N ILE A 46 2.80 10.17 -12.20
CA ILE A 46 4.16 10.19 -11.64
C ILE A 46 4.90 8.90 -11.99
N GLU A 47 4.21 7.76 -12.06
CA GLU A 47 4.75 6.48 -12.52
C GLU A 47 5.13 6.53 -14.00
N GLU A 48 4.26 7.04 -14.87
CA GLU A 48 4.55 7.24 -16.31
C GLU A 48 5.74 8.18 -16.56
N ALA A 49 6.05 9.05 -15.60
CA ALA A 49 7.24 9.89 -15.64
C ALA A 49 8.50 9.21 -15.06
N ASP A 50 8.44 7.90 -14.78
CA ASP A 50 9.52 7.12 -14.16
C ASP A 50 10.03 7.70 -12.82
N LEU A 51 9.16 8.29 -12.02
CA LEU A 51 9.54 8.92 -10.76
C LEU A 51 9.17 8.07 -9.54
N CYS A 52 8.30 7.09 -9.70
CA CYS A 52 7.94 6.12 -8.67
C CYS A 52 7.50 4.81 -9.32
N ILE A 53 7.29 3.81 -8.50
CA ILE A 53 6.84 2.48 -8.90
C ILE A 53 5.57 2.16 -8.09
N ASN A 54 4.44 2.03 -8.76
CA ASN A 54 3.25 1.50 -8.14
C ASN A 54 3.40 -0.01 -7.95
N VAL A 55 3.29 -0.49 -6.71
CA VAL A 55 3.47 -1.91 -6.38
C VAL A 55 2.17 -2.71 -6.36
N VAL A 56 1.03 -2.07 -6.62
CA VAL A 56 -0.25 -2.77 -6.80
C VAL A 56 -0.32 -3.29 -8.23
N LYS A 57 0.34 -4.42 -8.46
CA LYS A 57 0.37 -5.08 -9.77
C LYS A 57 -0.21 -6.47 -9.64
N GLY A 58 -1.13 -6.82 -10.52
CA GLY A 58 -1.78 -8.13 -10.50
C GLY A 58 -2.89 -8.23 -11.52
N GLN A 59 -3.53 -9.37 -11.53
CA GLN A 59 -4.66 -9.67 -12.41
C GLN A 59 -5.64 -10.60 -11.72
N VAL A 60 -6.89 -10.56 -12.16
CA VAL A 60 -7.89 -11.54 -11.74
C VAL A 60 -7.65 -12.82 -12.54
N ASP A 61 -7.46 -13.91 -11.83
CA ASP A 61 -7.35 -15.25 -12.43
C ASP A 61 -8.71 -15.66 -13.01
N GLU A 62 -8.75 -16.07 -14.28
CA GLU A 62 -10.00 -16.35 -14.98
C GLU A 62 -10.75 -17.56 -14.43
N GLU A 63 -10.06 -18.56 -13.93
CA GLU A 63 -10.66 -19.78 -13.39
C GLU A 63 -11.13 -19.61 -11.95
N SER A 64 -10.24 -19.18 -11.05
CA SER A 64 -10.55 -19.05 -9.63
C SER A 64 -11.29 -17.78 -9.27
N LYS A 65 -11.35 -16.78 -10.17
CA LYS A 65 -11.87 -15.42 -9.93
C LYS A 65 -11.18 -14.69 -8.79
N LYS A 66 -10.00 -15.15 -8.37
CA LYS A 66 -9.21 -14.53 -7.33
C LYS A 66 -8.23 -13.50 -7.89
N LEU A 67 -7.96 -12.48 -7.12
CA LEU A 67 -6.95 -11.48 -7.43
C LEU A 67 -5.56 -12.06 -7.12
N LYS A 68 -4.72 -12.24 -8.13
CA LYS A 68 -3.32 -12.63 -8.01
C LYS A 68 -2.44 -11.40 -8.12
N LEU A 69 -1.76 -11.03 -7.04
CA LEU A 69 -0.77 -9.96 -7.03
C LEU A 69 0.61 -10.48 -7.45
N ASN A 70 1.37 -9.62 -8.11
CA ASN A 70 2.75 -9.85 -8.50
C ASN A 70 3.69 -9.04 -7.59
N PHE A 71 4.89 -9.58 -7.36
CA PHE A 71 5.93 -8.84 -6.66
C PHE A 71 6.68 -7.88 -7.59
N THR A 72 6.95 -6.69 -7.10
CA THR A 72 7.98 -5.80 -7.61
C THR A 72 9.27 -6.10 -6.84
N ILE A 73 10.35 -6.39 -7.54
CA ILE A 73 11.64 -6.70 -6.90
C ILE A 73 12.50 -5.44 -6.91
N ASP A 74 12.94 -5.02 -5.72
CA ASP A 74 13.91 -3.93 -5.62
C ASP A 74 15.28 -4.39 -6.14
N PRO A 75 15.83 -3.74 -7.18
CA PRO A 75 17.05 -4.21 -7.82
C PRO A 75 18.30 -4.08 -6.94
N LYS A 76 18.27 -3.27 -5.90
CA LYS A 76 19.40 -3.03 -5.01
C LYS A 76 19.48 -4.02 -3.86
N THR A 77 18.34 -4.40 -3.32
CA THR A 77 18.27 -5.22 -2.11
C THR A 77 17.72 -6.62 -2.35
N GLY A 78 17.05 -6.83 -3.48
CA GLY A 78 16.30 -8.05 -3.76
C GLY A 78 14.98 -8.15 -2.97
N ALA A 79 14.59 -7.11 -2.22
CA ALA A 79 13.33 -7.10 -1.49
C ALA A 79 12.15 -7.22 -2.45
N LYS A 80 11.20 -8.07 -2.11
CA LYS A 80 9.98 -8.34 -2.87
C LYS A 80 8.84 -7.52 -2.29
N ILE A 81 8.35 -6.57 -3.07
CA ILE A 81 7.37 -5.58 -2.62
C ILE A 81 6.07 -5.78 -3.40
N THR A 82 4.97 -5.87 -2.71
CA THR A 82 3.62 -5.87 -3.28
C THR A 82 2.66 -5.14 -2.35
N GLY A 83 1.42 -4.96 -2.76
CA GLY A 83 0.47 -4.28 -1.88
C GLY A 83 -0.92 -4.18 -2.45
N MET A 84 -1.80 -3.58 -1.65
CA MET A 84 -3.19 -3.34 -1.96
C MET A 84 -3.53 -1.87 -1.78
N LEU A 85 -4.19 -1.29 -2.76
CA LEU A 85 -4.65 0.10 -2.70
C LEU A 85 -5.77 0.30 -1.68
N GLY A 86 -5.98 1.56 -1.26
CA GLY A 86 -7.15 1.96 -0.48
C GLY A 86 -8.27 2.49 -1.36
N ARG A 87 -9.51 2.32 -0.93
CA ARG A 87 -10.71 2.86 -1.56
C ARG A 87 -11.58 3.58 -0.54
N ARG A 88 -12.38 4.54 -0.99
CA ARG A 88 -13.37 5.19 -0.11
C ARG A 88 -14.49 4.22 0.26
N GLY A 89 -14.99 4.33 1.51
CA GLY A 89 -16.11 3.53 2.00
C GLY A 89 -15.78 2.05 2.14
N MET A 90 -14.55 1.72 2.49
CA MET A 90 -14.09 0.33 2.70
C MET A 90 -14.30 -0.61 1.49
N LEU A 91 -14.42 -0.04 0.28
CA LEU A 91 -14.59 -0.83 -0.94
C LEU A 91 -13.37 -1.70 -1.26
N GLU A 92 -12.20 -1.39 -0.69
CA GLU A 92 -11.02 -2.25 -0.80
C GLU A 92 -11.16 -3.58 -0.07
N LYS A 93 -12.09 -3.71 0.88
CA LYS A 93 -12.29 -4.95 1.65
C LYS A 93 -12.59 -6.14 0.76
N SER A 94 -13.44 -5.98 -0.26
CA SER A 94 -13.76 -7.04 -1.21
C SER A 94 -12.51 -7.54 -1.96
N TYR A 95 -11.58 -6.64 -2.31
CA TYR A 95 -10.32 -7.03 -2.96
C TYR A 95 -9.43 -7.87 -2.05
N TYR A 96 -9.39 -7.57 -0.73
CA TYR A 96 -8.68 -8.40 0.24
C TYR A 96 -9.33 -9.79 0.43
N GLU A 97 -10.66 -9.85 0.39
CA GLU A 97 -11.42 -11.12 0.49
C GLU A 97 -11.20 -12.00 -0.75
N GLU A 98 -11.07 -11.40 -1.93
CA GLU A 98 -10.80 -12.07 -3.20
C GLU A 98 -9.31 -12.36 -3.46
N LEU A 99 -8.41 -11.89 -2.60
CA LEU A 99 -6.97 -12.04 -2.76
C LEU A 99 -6.54 -13.52 -2.68
N ASP A 100 -5.84 -14.01 -3.71
CA ASP A 100 -5.09 -15.26 -3.62
C ASP A 100 -3.81 -15.02 -2.81
N ARG A 101 -3.83 -15.48 -1.57
CA ARG A 101 -2.71 -15.32 -0.64
C ARG A 101 -1.65 -16.41 -0.78
N THR A 102 -2.00 -17.53 -1.41
CA THR A 102 -1.14 -18.74 -1.42
C THR A 102 0.21 -18.46 -2.07
N ASN A 103 0.24 -17.81 -3.22
CA ASN A 103 1.48 -17.47 -3.92
C ASN A 103 2.31 -16.44 -3.14
N LEU A 104 1.65 -15.50 -2.45
CA LEU A 104 2.32 -14.46 -1.67
C LEU A 104 2.95 -15.00 -0.38
N GLU A 105 2.23 -15.91 0.30
CA GLU A 105 2.66 -16.49 1.57
C GLU A 105 3.80 -17.50 1.40
N ASN A 106 3.81 -18.24 0.28
CA ASN A 106 4.81 -19.26 -0.03
C ASN A 106 6.07 -18.70 -0.72
N GLU A 107 6.06 -17.45 -1.14
CA GLU A 107 7.22 -16.80 -1.76
C GLU A 107 8.34 -16.64 -0.74
N GLU A 108 9.58 -16.98 -1.15
CA GLU A 108 10.77 -16.87 -0.31
C GLU A 108 11.44 -15.50 -0.41
N GLY A 109 12.34 -15.18 0.54
CA GLY A 109 13.12 -13.96 0.60
C GLY A 109 12.45 -12.88 1.45
N PHE A 110 13.07 -11.69 1.50
CA PHE A 110 12.57 -10.55 2.28
C PHE A 110 11.37 -9.91 1.57
N LYS A 111 10.23 -9.89 2.25
CA LYS A 111 8.95 -9.46 1.68
C LYS A 111 8.35 -8.27 2.41
N ILE A 112 7.86 -7.29 1.63
CA ILE A 112 7.14 -6.11 2.12
C ILE A 112 5.73 -6.10 1.53
N PHE A 113 4.71 -6.02 2.39
CA PHE A 113 3.33 -5.81 1.99
C PHE A 113 2.87 -4.39 2.33
N MET A 114 2.51 -3.61 1.32
CA MET A 114 1.98 -2.26 1.51
C MET A 114 0.45 -2.31 1.50
N PHE A 115 -0.19 -1.62 2.45
CA PHE A 115 -1.65 -1.64 2.55
C PHE A 115 -2.22 -0.28 2.98
N HIS A 116 -3.48 -0.01 2.62
CA HIS A 116 -4.15 1.22 3.00
C HIS A 116 -5.58 0.92 3.49
N THR A 117 -5.68 0.39 4.69
CA THR A 117 -6.93 0.10 5.38
C THR A 117 -6.71 0.11 6.89
N ALA A 118 -7.76 0.31 7.67
CA ALA A 118 -7.71 0.20 9.13
C ALA A 118 -7.75 -1.28 9.55
N LEU A 119 -6.79 -1.69 10.37
CA LEU A 119 -6.76 -3.03 10.96
C LEU A 119 -7.38 -3.02 12.35
N THR A 120 -8.26 -3.99 12.60
CA THR A 120 -9.00 -4.09 13.88
C THR A 120 -8.04 -4.24 15.06
N GLU A 121 -6.99 -5.02 14.90
CA GLU A 121 -6.02 -5.34 15.96
C GLU A 121 -5.10 -4.15 16.31
N LEU A 122 -4.91 -3.20 15.39
CA LEU A 122 -4.09 -2.00 15.59
C LEU A 122 -4.93 -0.74 15.86
N LYS A 123 -6.23 -0.89 15.97
CA LYS A 123 -7.13 0.24 16.18
C LYS A 123 -7.08 0.71 17.63
N PRO A 124 -6.72 1.97 17.91
CA PRO A 124 -6.72 2.49 19.26
C PRO A 124 -8.16 2.64 19.79
N LYS A 125 -8.32 2.61 21.11
CA LYS A 125 -9.63 2.78 21.77
C LYS A 125 -10.37 4.06 21.36
N SER A 126 -9.63 5.12 21.10
CA SER A 126 -10.21 6.41 20.62
C SER A 126 -10.89 6.30 19.25
N LEU A 127 -10.61 5.27 18.47
CA LEU A 127 -11.16 5.01 17.14
C LEU A 127 -11.97 3.71 17.09
N GLU A 128 -12.48 3.22 18.22
CA GLU A 128 -13.20 1.94 18.29
C GLU A 128 -14.40 1.86 17.33
N ASN A 129 -15.08 2.98 17.09
CA ASN A 129 -16.22 3.07 16.17
C ASN A 129 -15.82 3.19 14.68
N MET A 130 -14.53 3.33 14.36
CA MET A 130 -14.07 3.37 12.98
C MET A 130 -14.20 1.98 12.35
N GLU A 131 -14.75 1.92 11.15
CA GLU A 131 -14.77 0.69 10.37
C GLU A 131 -13.34 0.17 10.16
N SER A 132 -13.16 -1.14 10.28
CA SER A 132 -11.86 -1.77 10.20
C SER A 132 -11.97 -3.20 9.68
N SER A 133 -10.87 -3.73 9.19
CA SER A 133 -10.76 -5.10 8.70
C SER A 133 -9.84 -5.92 9.61
N PRO A 134 -10.12 -7.21 9.84
CA PRO A 134 -9.22 -8.05 10.60
C PRO A 134 -7.90 -8.25 9.83
N ILE A 135 -6.78 -8.32 10.53
CA ILE A 135 -5.46 -8.55 9.94
C ILE A 135 -5.39 -9.86 9.14
N SER A 136 -6.25 -10.82 9.45
CA SER A 136 -6.34 -12.08 8.73
C SER A 136 -6.71 -11.94 7.24
N LEU A 137 -7.16 -10.78 6.80
CA LEU A 137 -7.35 -10.46 5.39
C LEU A 137 -6.02 -10.19 4.65
N LEU A 138 -4.97 -9.79 5.37
CA LEU A 138 -3.64 -9.63 4.78
C LEU A 138 -2.97 -11.01 4.60
N PRO A 139 -2.08 -11.16 3.59
CA PRO A 139 -1.26 -12.36 3.47
C PRO A 139 -0.27 -12.45 4.64
N LYS A 140 0.02 -13.66 5.11
CA LYS A 140 0.98 -13.94 6.19
C LYS A 140 2.41 -14.02 5.68
N ASN A 141 3.34 -14.15 6.62
CA ASN A 141 4.75 -14.46 6.35
C ASN A 141 5.49 -13.38 5.54
N PHE A 142 5.12 -12.11 5.72
CA PHE A 142 5.91 -10.97 5.28
C PHE A 142 6.78 -10.46 6.43
N ASP A 143 7.92 -9.87 6.09
CA ASP A 143 8.88 -9.33 7.07
C ASP A 143 8.51 -7.91 7.52
N TYR A 144 7.77 -7.20 6.69
CA TYR A 144 7.29 -5.84 6.99
C TYR A 144 5.93 -5.57 6.33
N TYR A 145 5.04 -4.97 7.08
CA TYR A 145 3.73 -4.51 6.62
C TYR A 145 3.65 -2.99 6.76
N ALA A 146 3.70 -2.29 5.63
CA ALA A 146 3.67 -0.83 5.58
C ALA A 146 2.23 -0.33 5.43
N GLY A 147 1.64 0.11 6.53
CA GLY A 147 0.25 0.55 6.59
C GLY A 147 0.06 2.04 6.36
N GLY A 148 -1.04 2.40 5.71
CA GLY A 148 -1.57 3.76 5.62
C GLY A 148 -3.02 3.81 6.09
N HIS A 149 -3.71 4.93 5.89
CA HIS A 149 -5.10 5.19 6.24
C HIS A 149 -5.30 5.74 7.66
N VAL A 150 -4.74 5.11 8.68
CA VAL A 150 -4.90 5.55 10.07
C VAL A 150 -3.79 6.54 10.42
N HIS A 151 -4.18 7.74 10.89
CA HIS A 151 -3.26 8.84 11.19
C HIS A 151 -2.69 8.71 12.61
N ILE A 152 -2.18 7.54 12.94
CA ILE A 152 -1.50 7.25 14.21
C ILE A 152 -0.14 6.61 13.94
N VAL A 153 0.74 6.67 14.91
CA VAL A 153 1.99 5.90 14.92
C VAL A 153 1.75 4.67 15.76
N GLU A 154 1.76 3.50 15.14
CA GLU A 154 1.54 2.24 15.83
C GLU A 154 2.38 1.12 15.20
N LYS A 155 2.87 0.21 16.02
CA LYS A 155 3.60 -0.99 15.58
C LYS A 155 3.17 -2.20 16.39
N MET A 156 2.96 -3.31 15.70
CA MET A 156 2.56 -4.57 16.33
C MET A 156 3.20 -5.77 15.63
N ASP A 157 3.49 -6.81 16.41
CA ASP A 157 3.83 -8.14 15.93
C ASP A 157 2.73 -9.12 16.38
N LEU A 158 2.24 -9.93 15.43
CA LEU A 158 1.23 -10.97 15.68
C LEU A 158 1.69 -12.27 15.04
N VAL A 159 1.05 -13.38 15.41
CA VAL A 159 1.37 -14.70 14.84
C VAL A 159 1.15 -14.70 13.33
N GLY A 160 2.23 -14.87 12.59
CA GLY A 160 2.24 -14.81 11.13
C GLY A 160 2.39 -13.41 10.52
N TYR A 161 2.45 -12.36 11.35
CA TYR A 161 2.57 -10.97 10.90
C TYR A 161 3.65 -10.24 11.71
N LYS A 162 4.78 -9.90 11.09
CA LYS A 162 5.89 -9.19 11.72
C LYS A 162 5.94 -7.75 11.28
N ASN A 163 6.32 -6.85 12.19
CA ASN A 163 6.51 -5.44 11.86
C ASN A 163 5.31 -4.82 11.11
N VAL A 164 4.10 -4.97 11.67
CA VAL A 164 2.90 -4.28 11.13
C VAL A 164 2.92 -2.85 11.65
N VAL A 165 3.07 -1.87 10.75
CA VAL A 165 3.39 -0.49 11.11
C VAL A 165 2.44 0.50 10.42
N TYR A 166 1.84 1.38 11.21
CA TYR A 166 1.31 2.67 10.76
C TYR A 166 2.32 3.77 11.11
N PRO A 167 2.94 4.43 10.15
CA PRO A 167 3.95 5.46 10.42
C PRO A 167 3.37 6.81 10.86
N GLY A 168 2.04 6.93 10.81
CA GLY A 168 1.36 8.20 11.01
C GLY A 168 1.43 9.13 9.79
N PRO A 169 0.82 10.32 9.88
CA PRO A 169 0.85 11.31 8.81
C PRO A 169 2.22 11.99 8.71
N LEU A 170 2.63 12.37 7.51
CA LEU A 170 3.86 13.15 7.28
C LEU A 170 3.77 14.57 7.85
N PHE A 171 2.56 15.10 7.97
CA PHE A 171 2.30 16.41 8.56
C PHE A 171 1.29 16.26 9.71
N PRO A 172 1.45 17.01 10.79
CA PRO A 172 0.45 17.02 11.85
C PRO A 172 -0.89 17.53 11.30
N ASN A 173 -1.97 16.86 11.70
CA ASN A 173 -3.33 17.28 11.41
C ASN A 173 -3.76 18.41 12.35
#